data_9be99fc4ca1e7877e58b710c9fddadb5
#
_entry.id   9be99fc4ca1e7877e58b710c9fddadb5
#
_cell.length_a   1.000
_cell.length_b   1.000
_cell.length_c   1.000
_cell.angle_alpha   90.00
_cell.angle_beta   90.00
_cell.angle_gamma   90.00
#
_symmetry.space_group_name_H-M   'P 1'
#
loop_
_entity.id
_entity.type
_entity.pdbx_description
1 polymer ?
#
loop_
_entity_poly.entity_id
_entity_poly.type
_entity_poly.pdbx_seq_one_letter_code
_entity_poly.pdbx_strand_id
1 'polypeptide(L)'
;EAERLGIRNIETRSWDATRVDSSLLQKADRVLVDAPCSGLGVVRRKPEIKYKEYSTEMERLPKKQLAILSASSSYVKPGGTLLYSTCTVNPEENEEVVEAFLRKNPSFEKKEKLLLLPQVDGTDGFFICVMKRSESLI
;
A
#
# COMPACT_ATOMS: atom_id res chain seq x y z
N GLU A 1 1.51 13.38 17.63
CA GLU A 1 2.34 12.28 18.17
C GLU A 1 3.83 12.48 17.89
N ALA A 2 4.22 12.84 16.66
CA ALA A 2 5.62 13.10 16.32
C ALA A 2 6.25 14.20 17.20
N GLU A 3 5.55 15.30 17.42
CA GLU A 3 6.01 16.39 18.28
C GLU A 3 6.21 15.92 19.72
N ARG A 4 5.29 15.11 20.25
CA ARG A 4 5.37 14.53 21.60
C ARG A 4 6.62 13.65 21.76
N LEU A 5 7.04 12.99 20.69
CA LEU A 5 8.23 12.13 20.68
C LEU A 5 9.52 12.89 20.30
N GLY A 6 9.45 14.21 20.11
CA GLY A 6 10.61 15.03 19.74
C GLY A 6 11.09 14.84 18.32
N ILE A 7 10.28 14.26 17.45
CA ILE A 7 10.62 14.01 16.04
C ILE A 7 10.37 15.30 15.26
N ARG A 8 11.39 15.81 14.58
CA ARG A 8 11.35 17.09 13.86
C ARG A 8 11.50 16.97 12.35
N ASN A 9 11.75 15.77 11.84
CA ASN A 9 11.99 15.51 10.42
C ASN A 9 10.77 14.86 9.72
N ILE A 10 9.57 15.10 10.25
CA ILE A 10 8.31 14.61 9.66
C ILE A 10 7.44 15.81 9.31
N GLU A 11 6.98 15.84 8.07
CA GLU A 11 5.93 16.75 7.61
C GLU A 11 4.65 15.94 7.40
N THR A 12 3.53 16.42 7.96
CA THR A 12 2.22 15.80 7.81
C THR A 12 1.31 16.66 6.95
N ARG A 13 0.55 16.02 6.07
CA ARG A 13 -0.45 16.68 5.23
C ARG A 13 -1.74 15.87 5.21
N SER A 14 -2.86 16.57 5.24
CA SER A 14 -4.15 15.98 4.91
C SER A 14 -4.33 16.04 3.39
N TRP A 15 -4.42 14.89 2.74
CA TRP A 15 -4.49 14.79 1.30
C TRP A 15 -5.32 13.59 0.87
N ASP A 16 -6.07 13.73 -0.23
CA ASP A 16 -6.71 12.58 -0.87
C ASP A 16 -5.63 11.79 -1.62
N ALA A 17 -5.25 10.64 -1.07
CA ALA A 17 -4.16 9.81 -1.60
C ALA A 17 -4.45 9.23 -3.00
N THR A 18 -5.71 9.28 -3.47
CA THR A 18 -6.04 8.89 -4.85
C THR A 18 -5.66 9.95 -5.87
N ARG A 19 -5.27 11.15 -5.40
CA ARG A 19 -4.89 12.28 -6.23
C ARG A 19 -3.39 12.54 -6.15
N VAL A 20 -2.79 12.89 -7.28
CA VAL A 20 -1.36 13.22 -7.34
C VAL A 20 -1.13 14.65 -6.83
N ASP A 21 -0.22 14.79 -5.86
CA ASP A 21 0.35 16.08 -5.49
C ASP A 21 1.53 16.38 -6.41
N SER A 22 1.34 17.29 -7.35
CA SER A 22 2.35 17.65 -8.35
C SER A 22 3.65 18.19 -7.76
N SER A 23 3.60 18.73 -6.53
CA SER A 23 4.79 19.24 -5.84
C SER A 23 5.76 18.14 -5.39
N LEU A 24 5.31 16.88 -5.36
CA LEU A 24 6.09 15.73 -4.90
C LEU A 24 6.56 14.80 -6.02
N LEU A 25 6.24 15.10 -7.27
CA LEU A 25 6.60 14.24 -8.42
C LEU A 25 8.08 13.91 -8.46
N GLN A 26 8.40 12.63 -8.45
CA GLN A 26 9.77 12.08 -8.54
C GLN A 26 10.75 12.65 -7.51
N LYS A 27 10.26 12.99 -6.30
CA LYS A 27 11.10 13.56 -5.24
C LYS A 27 11.43 12.58 -4.12
N ALA A 28 10.76 11.44 -4.06
CA ALA A 28 10.95 10.48 -2.98
C ALA A 28 11.88 9.34 -3.38
N ASP A 29 12.86 9.04 -2.54
CA ASP A 29 13.72 7.87 -2.68
C ASP A 29 12.95 6.59 -2.37
N ARG A 30 12.02 6.67 -1.41
CA ARG A 30 11.16 5.57 -0.97
C ARG A 30 9.76 6.06 -0.70
N VAL A 31 8.78 5.30 -1.13
CA VAL A 31 7.36 5.57 -0.89
C VAL A 31 6.73 4.33 -0.28
N LEU A 32 6.03 4.52 0.84
CA LEU A 32 5.25 3.47 1.48
C LEU A 32 3.77 3.77 1.30
N VAL A 33 3.04 2.82 0.74
CA VAL A 33 1.58 2.84 0.66
C VAL A 33 1.04 1.81 1.63
N ASP A 34 0.62 2.28 2.79
CA ASP A 34 -0.11 1.47 3.76
C ASP A 34 -1.61 1.67 3.47
N ALA A 35 -2.15 0.80 2.62
CA ALA A 35 -3.44 1.02 1.99
C ALA A 35 -4.62 0.77 2.94
N PRO A 36 -5.69 1.56 2.85
CA PRO A 36 -6.94 1.22 3.51
C PRO A 36 -7.41 -0.14 2.99
N CYS A 37 -7.79 -1.03 3.89
CA CYS A 37 -8.12 -2.41 3.53
C CYS A 37 -9.26 -2.95 4.39
N SER A 38 -9.74 -4.17 4.06
CA SER A 38 -10.81 -4.83 4.81
C SER A 38 -10.44 -5.17 6.25
N GLY A 39 -9.13 -5.27 6.55
CA GLY A 39 -8.64 -5.63 7.88
C GLY A 39 -8.81 -7.11 8.22
N LEU A 40 -9.08 -7.98 7.25
CA LEU A 40 -9.30 -9.41 7.51
C LEU A 40 -8.10 -10.12 8.14
N GLY A 41 -6.90 -9.53 8.03
CA GLY A 41 -5.69 -10.06 8.68
C GLY A 41 -5.60 -9.80 10.18
N VAL A 42 -6.40 -8.88 10.71
CA VAL A 42 -6.38 -8.45 12.13
C VAL A 42 -7.65 -8.85 12.89
N VAL A 43 -8.42 -9.81 12.38
CA VAL A 43 -9.65 -10.32 13.02
C VAL A 43 -9.38 -10.79 14.46
N ARG A 44 -8.19 -11.31 14.72
CA ARG A 44 -7.75 -11.76 16.04
C ARG A 44 -7.73 -10.63 17.09
N ARG A 45 -7.39 -9.41 16.67
CA ARG A 45 -7.36 -8.21 17.53
C ARG A 45 -8.64 -7.40 17.50
N LYS A 46 -9.36 -7.49 16.39
CA LYS A 46 -10.60 -6.74 16.12
C LYS A 46 -11.67 -7.70 15.60
N PRO A 47 -12.21 -8.57 16.48
CA PRO A 47 -13.14 -9.62 16.05
C PRO A 47 -14.43 -9.08 15.43
N GLU A 48 -14.80 -7.83 15.67
CA GLU A 48 -15.94 -7.16 15.04
C GLU A 48 -15.84 -7.11 13.51
N ILE A 49 -14.64 -7.16 12.95
CA ILE A 49 -14.42 -7.20 11.49
C ILE A 49 -15.06 -8.44 10.86
N LYS A 50 -15.07 -9.56 11.59
CA LYS A 50 -15.65 -10.82 11.14
C LYS A 50 -17.15 -10.72 10.87
N TYR A 51 -17.83 -9.78 11.51
CA TYR A 51 -19.27 -9.58 11.43
C TYR A 51 -19.68 -8.42 10.52
N LYS A 52 -18.72 -7.71 9.94
CA LYS A 52 -19.03 -6.70 8.94
C LYS A 52 -19.64 -7.37 7.72
N GLU A 53 -20.81 -6.92 7.35
CA GLU A 53 -21.40 -7.33 6.08
C GLU A 53 -20.47 -6.94 4.94
N TYR A 54 -20.33 -7.82 3.96
CA TYR A 54 -19.66 -7.50 2.70
C TYR A 54 -20.48 -6.43 1.98
N SER A 55 -20.22 -5.19 2.34
CA SER A 55 -20.88 -4.04 1.74
C SER A 55 -20.26 -3.71 0.38
N THR A 56 -20.99 -2.92 -0.41
CA THR A 56 -20.49 -2.36 -1.66
C THR A 56 -19.16 -1.60 -1.49
N GLU A 57 -18.85 -1.14 -0.26
CA GLU A 57 -17.58 -0.51 0.05
C GLU A 57 -16.40 -1.48 -0.04
N MET A 58 -16.57 -2.71 0.42
CA MET A 58 -15.51 -3.74 0.33
C MET A 58 -15.21 -4.13 -1.11
N GLU A 59 -16.21 -4.17 -1.97
CA GLU A 59 -16.01 -4.42 -3.41
C GLU A 59 -15.28 -3.28 -4.10
N ARG A 60 -15.33 -2.07 -3.56
CA ARG A 60 -14.65 -0.89 -4.09
C ARG A 60 -13.21 -0.73 -3.59
N LEU A 61 -12.85 -1.45 -2.52
CA LEU A 61 -11.50 -1.34 -1.94
C LEU A 61 -10.37 -1.62 -2.93
N PRO A 62 -10.40 -2.69 -3.74
CA PRO A 62 -9.32 -2.94 -4.69
C PRO A 62 -9.12 -1.80 -5.68
N LYS A 63 -10.19 -1.17 -6.16
CA LYS A 63 -10.11 -0.02 -7.06
C LYS A 63 -9.50 1.20 -6.38
N LYS A 64 -9.89 1.46 -5.14
CA LYS A 64 -9.34 2.56 -4.34
C LYS A 64 -7.87 2.33 -4.02
N GLN A 65 -7.51 1.11 -3.65
CA GLN A 65 -6.13 0.71 -3.37
C GLN A 65 -5.25 0.89 -4.61
N LEU A 66 -5.73 0.46 -5.78
CA LEU A 66 -5.02 0.64 -7.04
C LEU A 66 -4.86 2.13 -7.37
N ALA A 67 -5.88 2.95 -7.17
CA ALA A 67 -5.81 4.38 -7.41
C ALA A 67 -4.78 5.06 -6.51
N ILE A 68 -4.73 4.70 -5.22
CA ILE A 68 -3.74 5.21 -4.27
C ILE A 68 -2.32 4.78 -4.67
N LEU A 69 -2.14 3.51 -5.00
CA LEU A 69 -0.85 2.97 -5.40
C LEU A 69 -0.34 3.67 -6.67
N SER A 70 -1.22 3.86 -7.65
CA SER A 70 -0.90 4.54 -8.90
C SER A 70 -0.49 6.00 -8.69
N ALA A 71 -1.26 6.75 -7.91
CA ALA A 71 -0.93 8.14 -7.58
C ALA A 71 0.40 8.22 -6.82
N SER A 72 0.58 7.37 -5.81
CA SER A 72 1.79 7.36 -4.98
C SER A 72 3.05 6.95 -5.74
N SER A 73 2.93 6.11 -6.74
CA SER A 73 4.05 5.68 -7.58
C SER A 73 4.72 6.84 -8.32
N SER A 74 3.96 7.88 -8.62
CA SER A 74 4.49 9.06 -9.32
C SER A 74 5.47 9.89 -8.49
N TYR A 75 5.49 9.68 -7.17
CA TYR A 75 6.42 10.35 -6.26
C TYR A 75 7.79 9.68 -6.21
N VAL A 76 7.90 8.44 -6.66
CA VAL A 76 9.14 7.66 -6.60
C VAL A 76 10.13 8.17 -7.64
N LYS A 77 11.35 8.49 -7.21
CA LYS A 77 12.45 8.81 -8.12
C LYS A 77 12.80 7.61 -9.02
N PRO A 78 13.33 7.84 -10.24
CA PRO A 78 13.99 6.76 -10.97
C PRO A 78 15.02 6.05 -10.08
N GLY A 79 15.01 4.73 -10.06
CA GLY A 79 15.84 3.93 -9.15
C GLY A 79 15.32 3.81 -7.71
N GLY A 80 14.24 4.50 -7.37
CA GLY A 80 13.64 4.49 -6.04
C GLY A 80 12.79 3.23 -5.76
N THR A 81 12.31 3.14 -4.53
CA THR A 81 11.56 1.98 -4.03
C THR A 81 10.14 2.36 -3.67
N LEU A 82 9.19 1.51 -4.05
CA LEU A 82 7.78 1.60 -3.71
C LEU A 82 7.37 0.37 -2.91
N LEU A 83 6.82 0.58 -1.72
CA LEU A 83 6.24 -0.49 -0.90
C LEU A 83 4.73 -0.36 -0.88
N TYR A 84 4.06 -1.48 -1.02
CA TYR A 84 2.61 -1.61 -0.84
C TYR A 84 2.34 -2.59 0.30
N SER A 85 1.53 -2.19 1.27
CA SER A 85 1.18 -3.03 2.40
C SER A 85 -0.31 -2.95 2.74
N THR A 86 -0.84 -4.06 3.25
CA THR A 86 -2.20 -4.16 3.79
C THR A 86 -2.21 -5.02 5.04
N CYS A 87 -3.23 -4.87 5.86
CA CYS A 87 -3.52 -5.76 6.98
C CYS A 87 -4.65 -6.75 6.64
N THR A 88 -4.70 -7.21 5.41
CA THR A 88 -5.64 -8.23 4.93
C THR A 88 -4.93 -9.40 4.31
N VAL A 89 -5.58 -10.56 4.31
CA VAL A 89 -5.12 -11.76 3.61
C VAL A 89 -5.85 -11.99 2.28
N ASN A 90 -6.75 -11.08 1.92
CA ASN A 90 -7.52 -11.17 0.69
C ASN A 90 -6.68 -10.92 -0.56
N PRO A 91 -6.51 -11.91 -1.46
CA PRO A 91 -5.70 -11.74 -2.68
C PRO A 91 -6.16 -10.59 -3.58
N GLU A 92 -7.46 -10.30 -3.61
CA GLU A 92 -8.03 -9.21 -4.42
C GLU A 92 -7.51 -7.83 -4.00
N GLU A 93 -7.16 -7.68 -2.72
CA GLU A 93 -6.61 -6.45 -2.14
C GLU A 93 -5.07 -6.44 -2.16
N ASN A 94 -4.45 -7.56 -2.38
CA ASN A 94 -3.00 -7.76 -2.29
C ASN A 94 -2.37 -8.00 -3.66
N GLU A 95 -2.21 -9.25 -4.04
CA GLU A 95 -1.51 -9.62 -5.28
C GLU A 95 -2.20 -9.09 -6.52
N GLU A 96 -3.52 -9.12 -6.57
CA GLU A 96 -4.27 -8.63 -7.73
C GLU A 96 -4.12 -7.13 -7.93
N VAL A 97 -4.08 -6.34 -6.85
CA VAL A 97 -3.82 -4.90 -6.92
C VAL A 97 -2.41 -4.63 -7.44
N VAL A 98 -1.41 -5.34 -6.91
CA VAL A 98 -0.01 -5.20 -7.35
C VAL A 98 0.14 -5.58 -8.82
N GLU A 99 -0.41 -6.71 -9.25
CA GLU A 99 -0.32 -7.16 -10.64
C GLU A 99 -1.03 -6.18 -11.60
N ALA A 100 -2.19 -5.66 -11.22
CA ALA A 100 -2.88 -4.65 -12.01
C ALA A 100 -2.06 -3.36 -12.15
N PHE A 101 -1.40 -2.95 -11.08
CA PHE A 101 -0.49 -1.80 -11.08
C PHE A 101 0.71 -2.02 -11.99
N LEU A 102 1.38 -3.16 -11.87
CA LEU A 102 2.58 -3.48 -12.66
C LEU A 102 2.27 -3.58 -14.17
N ARG A 103 1.10 -4.09 -14.54
CA ARG A 103 0.68 -4.11 -15.96
C ARG A 103 0.59 -2.71 -16.57
N LYS A 104 0.16 -1.73 -15.78
CA LYS A 104 -0.01 -0.34 -16.23
C LYS A 104 1.24 0.50 -16.07
N ASN A 105 2.19 0.04 -15.28
CA ASN A 105 3.40 0.79 -14.92
C ASN A 105 4.65 -0.07 -15.16
N PRO A 106 5.05 -0.27 -16.43
CA PRO A 106 6.17 -1.15 -16.78
C PRO A 106 7.54 -0.67 -16.29
N SER A 107 7.63 0.58 -15.83
CA SER A 107 8.84 1.11 -15.20
C SER A 107 9.09 0.56 -13.79
N PHE A 108 8.10 -0.13 -13.21
CA PHE A 108 8.22 -0.77 -11.91
C PHE A 108 8.36 -2.28 -12.04
N GLU A 109 9.20 -2.86 -11.18
CA GLU A 109 9.43 -4.30 -11.09
C GLU A 109 9.22 -4.77 -9.65
N LYS A 110 8.52 -5.88 -9.48
CA LYS A 110 8.37 -6.53 -8.19
C LYS A 110 9.69 -7.19 -7.78
N LYS A 111 10.19 -6.87 -6.59
CA LYS A 111 11.42 -7.43 -6.03
C LYS A 111 11.15 -8.50 -4.98
N GLU A 112 10.31 -8.20 -4.00
CA GLU A 112 9.98 -9.11 -2.91
C GLU A 112 8.50 -9.03 -2.57
N LYS A 113 7.99 -10.13 -2.04
CA LYS A 113 6.63 -10.25 -1.54
C LYS A 113 6.64 -11.08 -0.26
N LEU A 114 5.93 -10.61 0.75
CA LEU A 114 5.73 -11.32 2.01
C LEU A 114 4.24 -11.34 2.35
N LEU A 115 3.74 -12.52 2.64
CA LEU A 115 2.39 -12.72 3.16
C LEU A 115 2.50 -13.45 4.50
N LEU A 116 2.06 -12.80 5.57
CA LEU A 116 1.95 -13.40 6.90
C LEU A 116 0.52 -13.91 7.09
N LEU A 117 0.40 -15.15 7.52
CA LEU A 117 -0.88 -15.80 7.77
C LEU A 117 -1.00 -16.17 9.25
N PRO A 118 -2.10 -15.79 9.94
CA PRO A 118 -2.26 -16.06 11.37
C PRO A 118 -2.11 -17.53 11.74
N GLN A 119 -2.64 -18.43 10.93
CA GLN A 119 -2.58 -19.88 11.18
C GLN A 119 -1.22 -20.51 10.93
N VAL A 120 -0.33 -19.85 10.21
CA VAL A 120 1.01 -20.37 9.87
C VAL A 120 2.09 -19.69 10.69
N ASP A 121 2.04 -18.36 10.76
CA ASP A 121 3.11 -17.54 11.33
C ASP A 121 2.85 -17.12 12.78
N GLY A 122 1.65 -17.40 13.32
CA GLY A 122 1.24 -17.00 14.67
C GLY A 122 1.12 -15.48 14.86
N THR A 123 1.09 -14.74 13.78
CA THR A 123 0.99 -13.28 13.74
C THR A 123 -0.36 -12.84 13.18
N ASP A 124 -0.61 -11.53 13.15
CA ASP A 124 -1.70 -11.00 12.34
C ASP A 124 -1.43 -11.28 10.84
N GLY A 125 -2.50 -11.32 10.05
CA GLY A 125 -2.38 -11.37 8.60
C GLY A 125 -1.86 -10.04 8.08
N PHE A 126 -0.85 -10.09 7.23
CA PHE A 126 -0.22 -8.91 6.68
C PHE A 126 0.40 -9.21 5.32
N PHE A 127 0.31 -8.25 4.41
CA PHE A 127 0.91 -8.35 3.09
C PHE A 127 1.84 -7.19 2.84
N ILE A 128 3.02 -7.46 2.31
CA ILE A 128 3.99 -6.46 1.87
C ILE A 128 4.50 -6.85 0.50
N CYS A 129 4.56 -5.90 -0.41
CA CYS A 129 5.22 -6.05 -1.70
C CYS A 129 6.19 -4.91 -1.91
N VAL A 130 7.43 -5.24 -2.23
CA VAL A 130 8.49 -4.29 -2.56
C VAL A 130 8.65 -4.22 -4.06
N MET A 131 8.54 -3.01 -4.61
CA MET A 131 8.72 -2.75 -6.03
C MET A 131 9.83 -1.70 -6.22
N LYS A 132 10.53 -1.81 -7.31
CA LYS A 132 11.59 -0.86 -7.66
C LYS A 132 11.30 -0.19 -8.99
N ARG A 133 11.50 1.12 -9.02
CA ARG A 133 11.41 1.88 -10.26
C ARG A 133 12.73 1.80 -11.02
N SER A 134 12.65 1.55 -12.32
CA SER A 134 13.81 1.56 -13.21
C SER A 134 14.51 2.92 -13.19
N GLU A 135 15.82 2.92 -13.33
CA GLU A 135 16.64 4.14 -13.45
C GLU A 135 16.47 4.80 -14.83
N SER A 136 16.10 4.01 -15.83
CA SER A 136 15.83 4.48 -17.17
C SER A 136 14.44 5.12 -17.25
N LEU A 137 14.35 6.28 -17.88
CA LEU A 137 13.09 6.99 -18.14
C LEU A 137 12.37 6.49 -19.40
N ILE A 138 12.88 5.45 -20.01
CA ILE A 138 12.32 4.86 -21.24
C ILE A 138 11.31 3.77 -20.89
#